data_29b43cff3610a8ddee5a046aa293a063
#
_entry.id   29b43cff3610a8ddee5a046aa293a063
#
_cell.length_a   1.000
_cell.length_b   1.000
_cell.length_c   1.000
_cell.angle_alpha   90.00
_cell.angle_beta   90.00
_cell.angle_gamma   90.00
#
_symmetry.space_group_name_H-M   'P 1'
#
loop_
_entity.id
_entity.type
_entity.pdbx_description
1 polymer ?
#
loop_
_entity_poly.entity_id
_entity_poly.type
_entity_poly.pdbx_seq_one_letter_code
_entity_poly.pdbx_strand_id
1 'polypeptide(L)'
;MKLSKKLLKNFSVIAVVSILLTAVFSTAAFWFVFSDEQEAEVRQYTDKIISVYNSDSEIDLSKYYGIGDFRVTLIKSDGSVVSDSVDTDVSSMPNHSDRPEFEQAIKDGNGSSHRMSETLNKITYYYAEKTADGSVIRVAKTIDSIYGIFLFVIPSILIIMIGVFVVCTVLAKRSTKKIIEPIKEMADNGNGSPYDELLPLAQKIASQQRQIKRQMRRLQFEKDKISTLIENMAEGFILIDVDKKVLMSNY
;
A
#
# COMPACT_ATOMS: atom_id res chain seq x y z
N MET A 1 25.40 13.72 9.04
CA MET A 1 24.30 13.53 8.05
C MET A 1 23.40 14.74 8.11
N LYS A 2 23.11 15.44 6.98
CA LYS A 2 22.28 16.67 7.00
C LYS A 2 20.86 16.33 7.46
N LEU A 3 20.26 17.13 8.35
CA LEU A 3 18.91 16.97 8.90
C LEU A 3 17.85 16.74 7.79
N SER A 4 17.97 17.48 6.70
CA SER A 4 17.14 17.34 5.51
C SER A 4 17.14 15.93 4.92
N LYS A 5 18.29 15.28 4.86
CA LYS A 5 18.39 13.90 4.35
C LYS A 5 17.71 12.89 5.29
N LYS A 6 17.82 13.11 6.62
CA LYS A 6 17.18 12.25 7.64
C LYS A 6 15.65 12.37 7.59
N LEU A 7 15.14 13.61 7.51
CA LEU A 7 13.70 13.86 7.37
C LEU A 7 13.15 13.26 6.08
N LEU A 8 13.82 13.51 4.94
CA LEU A 8 13.40 12.94 3.66
C LEU A 8 13.36 11.41 3.70
N LYS A 9 14.37 10.76 4.29
CA LYS A 9 14.40 9.31 4.47
C LYS A 9 13.20 8.82 5.29
N ASN A 10 12.91 9.46 6.43
CA ASN A 10 11.79 9.06 7.27
C ASN A 10 10.45 9.22 6.56
N PHE A 11 10.20 10.34 5.86
CA PHE A 11 8.98 10.52 5.06
C PHE A 11 8.87 9.50 3.94
N SER A 12 9.98 9.17 3.26
CA SER A 12 9.98 8.12 2.23
C SER A 12 9.66 6.74 2.80
N VAL A 13 10.20 6.41 3.98
CA VAL A 13 9.89 5.13 4.65
C VAL A 13 8.42 5.05 5.04
N ILE A 14 7.87 6.11 5.63
CA ILE A 14 6.45 6.17 5.99
C ILE A 14 5.59 6.02 4.73
N ALA A 15 5.92 6.72 3.65
CA ALA A 15 5.19 6.61 2.39
C ALA A 15 5.21 5.17 1.84
N VAL A 16 6.38 4.52 1.81
CA VAL A 16 6.50 3.13 1.35
C VAL A 16 5.69 2.17 2.21
N VAL A 17 5.77 2.29 3.54
CA VAL A 17 5.00 1.44 4.46
C VAL A 17 3.49 1.65 4.28
N SER A 18 3.03 2.91 4.18
CA SER A 18 1.62 3.22 3.94
C SER A 18 1.12 2.64 2.62
N ILE A 19 1.91 2.77 1.55
CA ILE A 19 1.57 2.23 0.22
C ILE A 19 1.46 0.70 0.28
N LEU A 20 2.42 0.02 0.92
CA LEU A 20 2.40 -1.44 1.06
C LEU A 20 1.18 -1.92 1.86
N LEU A 21 0.89 -1.26 2.99
CA LEU A 21 -0.30 -1.58 3.78
C LEU A 21 -1.58 -1.39 2.97
N THR A 22 -1.72 -0.26 2.29
CA THR A 22 -2.89 0.00 1.43
C THR A 22 -3.04 -1.05 0.34
N ALA A 23 -1.93 -1.46 -0.32
CA ALA A 23 -1.95 -2.49 -1.34
C ALA A 23 -2.43 -3.84 -0.78
N VAL A 24 -1.90 -4.27 0.38
CA VAL A 24 -2.30 -5.52 1.04
C VAL A 24 -3.79 -5.49 1.42
N PHE A 25 -4.24 -4.42 2.08
CA PHE A 25 -5.64 -4.30 2.48
C PHE A 25 -6.58 -4.21 1.28
N SER A 26 -6.22 -3.44 0.24
CA SER A 26 -7.02 -3.33 -0.98
C SER A 26 -7.14 -4.67 -1.70
N THR A 27 -6.03 -5.41 -1.81
CA THR A 27 -6.04 -6.74 -2.45
C THR A 27 -6.87 -7.74 -1.64
N ALA A 28 -6.75 -7.73 -0.31
CA ALA A 28 -7.55 -8.59 0.56
C ALA A 28 -9.04 -8.24 0.47
N ALA A 29 -9.40 -6.95 0.56
CA ALA A 29 -10.79 -6.50 0.43
C ALA A 29 -11.39 -6.88 -0.93
N PHE A 30 -10.63 -6.67 -2.01
CA PHE A 30 -11.05 -7.07 -3.35
C PHE A 30 -11.30 -8.59 -3.43
N TRP A 31 -10.39 -9.40 -2.87
CA TRP A 31 -10.55 -10.85 -2.84
C TRP A 31 -11.85 -11.27 -2.14
N PHE A 32 -12.12 -10.73 -0.95
CA PHE A 32 -13.34 -11.05 -0.21
C PHE A 32 -14.60 -10.68 -0.99
N VAL A 33 -14.69 -9.44 -1.46
CA VAL A 33 -15.88 -8.96 -2.20
C VAL A 33 -16.08 -9.76 -3.49
N PHE A 34 -15.01 -10.03 -4.23
CA PHE A 34 -15.10 -10.73 -5.50
C PHE A 34 -15.46 -12.20 -5.31
N SER A 35 -14.94 -12.86 -4.28
CA SER A 35 -15.27 -14.25 -3.96
C SER A 35 -16.75 -14.41 -3.64
N ASP A 36 -17.27 -13.56 -2.75
CA ASP A 36 -18.68 -13.57 -2.37
C ASP A 36 -19.63 -13.31 -3.56
N GLU A 37 -19.25 -12.38 -4.45
CA GLU A 37 -20.04 -12.07 -5.64
C GLU A 37 -20.10 -13.27 -6.62
N GLN A 38 -18.96 -13.97 -6.81
CA GLN A 38 -18.92 -15.16 -7.68
C GLN A 38 -19.77 -16.31 -7.12
N GLU A 39 -19.75 -16.52 -5.81
CA GLU A 39 -20.60 -17.52 -5.17
C GLU A 39 -22.08 -17.16 -5.29
N ALA A 40 -22.43 -15.90 -5.06
CA ALA A 40 -23.79 -15.42 -5.20
C ALA A 40 -24.31 -15.57 -6.64
N GLU A 41 -23.49 -15.29 -7.64
CA GLU A 41 -23.83 -15.45 -9.05
C GLU A 41 -24.13 -16.91 -9.40
N VAL A 42 -23.30 -17.85 -8.95
CA VAL A 42 -23.52 -19.29 -9.16
C VAL A 42 -24.82 -19.76 -8.52
N ARG A 43 -25.09 -19.32 -7.26
CA ARG A 43 -26.34 -19.65 -6.56
C ARG A 43 -27.56 -19.12 -7.30
N GLN A 44 -27.58 -17.84 -7.65
CA GLN A 44 -28.68 -17.24 -8.40
C GLN A 44 -28.94 -17.92 -9.75
N TYR A 45 -27.85 -18.34 -10.42
CA TYR A 45 -27.96 -19.06 -11.67
C TYR A 45 -28.56 -20.46 -11.43
N THR A 46 -28.14 -21.16 -10.37
CA THR A 46 -28.69 -22.46 -9.97
C THR A 46 -30.19 -22.38 -9.68
N ASP A 47 -30.60 -21.38 -8.87
CA ASP A 47 -32.00 -21.15 -8.54
C ASP A 47 -32.87 -20.96 -9.78
N LYS A 48 -32.39 -20.22 -10.77
CA LYS A 48 -33.07 -20.02 -12.04
C LYS A 48 -33.23 -21.34 -12.81
N ILE A 49 -32.17 -22.13 -12.91
CA ILE A 49 -32.23 -23.43 -13.60
C ILE A 49 -33.18 -24.37 -12.90
N ILE A 50 -33.15 -24.46 -11.57
CA ILE A 50 -34.04 -25.29 -10.79
C ILE A 50 -35.51 -24.87 -10.98
N SER A 51 -35.78 -23.58 -11.01
CA SER A 51 -37.15 -23.09 -11.24
C SER A 51 -37.69 -23.51 -12.63
N VAL A 52 -36.83 -23.48 -13.64
CA VAL A 52 -37.20 -23.94 -14.99
C VAL A 52 -37.33 -25.45 -15.04
N TYR A 53 -36.38 -26.20 -14.43
CA TYR A 53 -36.39 -27.67 -14.37
C TYR A 53 -37.65 -28.19 -13.64
N ASN A 54 -38.05 -27.58 -12.53
CA ASN A 54 -39.26 -27.96 -11.79
C ASN A 54 -40.55 -27.66 -12.58
N SER A 55 -40.49 -26.75 -13.57
CA SER A 55 -41.62 -26.43 -14.44
C SER A 55 -41.67 -27.36 -15.68
N ASP A 56 -40.51 -27.84 -16.16
CA ASP A 56 -40.37 -28.76 -17.30
C ASP A 56 -39.15 -29.66 -17.07
N SER A 57 -39.42 -30.91 -16.67
CA SER A 57 -38.35 -31.88 -16.36
C SER A 57 -37.64 -32.45 -17.60
N GLU A 58 -38.11 -32.16 -18.82
CA GLU A 58 -37.43 -32.54 -20.07
C GLU A 58 -36.51 -31.44 -20.60
N ILE A 59 -36.00 -30.62 -19.72
CA ILE A 59 -35.17 -29.48 -20.09
C ILE A 59 -33.83 -29.93 -20.76
N ASP A 60 -33.52 -29.37 -21.92
CA ASP A 60 -32.27 -29.56 -22.60
C ASP A 60 -31.18 -28.67 -22.00
N LEU A 61 -30.35 -29.23 -21.13
CA LEU A 61 -29.26 -28.49 -20.45
C LEU A 61 -28.20 -27.96 -21.41
N SER A 62 -28.11 -28.51 -22.64
CA SER A 62 -27.12 -28.00 -23.63
C SER A 62 -27.37 -26.53 -24.01
N LYS A 63 -28.62 -26.05 -23.86
CA LYS A 63 -28.99 -24.66 -24.11
C LYS A 63 -28.41 -23.67 -23.09
N TYR A 64 -27.97 -24.17 -21.93
CA TYR A 64 -27.39 -23.36 -20.85
C TYR A 64 -25.85 -23.34 -20.88
N TYR A 65 -25.24 -24.01 -21.88
CA TYR A 65 -23.82 -23.93 -22.11
C TYR A 65 -23.41 -22.55 -22.67
N GLY A 66 -22.30 -22.01 -22.14
CA GLY A 66 -21.73 -20.75 -22.62
C GLY A 66 -22.40 -19.48 -22.09
N ILE A 67 -23.43 -19.59 -21.26
CA ILE A 67 -24.02 -18.45 -20.58
C ILE A 67 -23.23 -18.20 -19.28
N GLY A 68 -22.29 -17.24 -19.29
CA GLY A 68 -21.54 -16.84 -18.09
C GLY A 68 -20.47 -17.83 -17.62
N ASP A 69 -19.91 -18.67 -18.51
CA ASP A 69 -18.90 -19.70 -18.19
C ASP A 69 -19.35 -20.73 -17.14
N PHE A 70 -20.65 -20.97 -17.05
CA PHE A 70 -21.21 -21.98 -16.17
C PHE A 70 -21.27 -23.36 -16.84
N ARG A 71 -20.93 -24.40 -16.08
CA ARG A 71 -21.19 -25.79 -16.40
C ARG A 71 -22.35 -26.29 -15.54
N VAL A 72 -23.36 -26.82 -16.15
CA VAL A 72 -24.56 -27.37 -15.47
C VAL A 72 -24.55 -28.89 -15.65
N THR A 73 -24.73 -29.62 -14.54
CA THR A 73 -24.79 -31.07 -14.51
C THR A 73 -26.03 -31.51 -13.76
N LEU A 74 -26.85 -32.38 -14.36
CA LEU A 74 -27.98 -33.04 -13.70
C LEU A 74 -27.52 -34.41 -13.20
N ILE A 75 -27.72 -34.66 -11.90
CA ILE A 75 -27.27 -35.85 -11.20
C ILE A 75 -28.46 -36.52 -10.51
N LYS A 76 -28.63 -37.82 -10.69
CA LYS A 76 -29.65 -38.57 -9.93
C LYS A 76 -29.30 -38.69 -8.46
N SER A 77 -30.26 -39.05 -7.64
CA SER A 77 -30.09 -39.28 -6.20
C SER A 77 -29.04 -40.36 -5.85
N ASP A 78 -28.72 -41.27 -6.79
CA ASP A 78 -27.69 -42.30 -6.66
C ASP A 78 -26.26 -41.83 -7.08
N GLY A 79 -26.13 -40.54 -7.48
CA GLY A 79 -24.90 -39.93 -7.93
C GLY A 79 -24.57 -40.14 -9.40
N SER A 80 -25.42 -40.84 -10.16
CA SER A 80 -25.23 -41.03 -11.61
C SER A 80 -25.56 -39.74 -12.38
N VAL A 81 -24.67 -39.37 -13.35
CA VAL A 81 -24.88 -38.19 -14.20
C VAL A 81 -25.90 -38.51 -15.30
N VAL A 82 -26.92 -37.67 -15.42
CA VAL A 82 -27.97 -37.77 -16.43
C VAL A 82 -27.65 -36.94 -17.66
N SER A 83 -27.24 -35.72 -17.42
CA SER A 83 -26.94 -34.75 -18.48
C SER A 83 -25.90 -33.75 -17.99
N ASP A 84 -25.11 -33.26 -18.93
CA ASP A 84 -24.08 -32.24 -18.67
C ASP A 84 -24.03 -31.24 -19.81
N SER A 85 -23.88 -29.95 -19.50
CA SER A 85 -23.89 -28.91 -20.53
C SER A 85 -22.63 -28.84 -21.37
N VAL A 86 -21.50 -29.41 -20.90
CA VAL A 86 -20.19 -29.38 -21.59
C VAL A 86 -19.92 -30.72 -22.30
N ASP A 87 -20.17 -31.80 -21.58
CA ASP A 87 -19.88 -33.13 -22.09
C ASP A 87 -21.19 -33.87 -22.45
N THR A 88 -21.36 -34.11 -23.72
CA THR A 88 -22.55 -34.82 -24.23
C THR A 88 -22.51 -36.34 -24.02
N ASP A 89 -21.29 -36.93 -23.82
CA ASP A 89 -21.14 -38.31 -23.45
C ASP A 89 -21.03 -38.53 -21.94
N VAL A 90 -22.15 -38.50 -21.28
CA VAL A 90 -22.25 -38.73 -19.84
C VAL A 90 -21.99 -40.18 -19.42
N SER A 91 -21.97 -41.13 -20.39
CA SER A 91 -21.76 -42.54 -20.08
C SER A 91 -20.35 -42.86 -19.58
N SER A 92 -19.37 -42.00 -19.92
CA SER A 92 -17.98 -42.12 -19.51
C SER A 92 -17.71 -41.40 -18.17
N MET A 93 -18.67 -40.66 -17.62
CA MET A 93 -18.48 -39.89 -16.38
C MET A 93 -18.51 -40.81 -15.15
N PRO A 94 -17.60 -40.62 -14.20
CA PRO A 94 -17.64 -41.32 -12.93
C PRO A 94 -18.90 -40.92 -12.13
N ASN A 95 -19.31 -41.81 -11.21
CA ASN A 95 -20.38 -41.49 -10.27
C ASN A 95 -19.95 -40.33 -9.36
N HIS A 96 -20.86 -39.40 -9.08
CA HIS A 96 -20.60 -38.17 -8.32
C HIS A 96 -21.11 -38.23 -6.86
N SER A 97 -21.50 -39.41 -6.36
CA SER A 97 -22.01 -39.59 -5.01
C SER A 97 -21.02 -39.22 -3.90
N ASP A 98 -19.69 -39.29 -4.19
CA ASP A 98 -18.59 -38.96 -3.30
C ASP A 98 -18.21 -37.46 -3.28
N ARG A 99 -18.94 -36.63 -4.02
CA ARG A 99 -18.64 -35.20 -4.13
C ARG A 99 -19.22 -34.43 -2.96
N PRO A 100 -18.42 -33.59 -2.23
CA PRO A 100 -18.89 -32.90 -1.03
C PRO A 100 -20.13 -32.02 -1.27
N GLU A 101 -20.18 -31.31 -2.40
CA GLU A 101 -21.33 -30.48 -2.78
C GLU A 101 -22.59 -31.33 -3.02
N PHE A 102 -22.44 -32.53 -3.55
CA PHE A 102 -23.55 -33.45 -3.80
C PHE A 102 -24.05 -34.08 -2.48
N GLU A 103 -23.14 -34.60 -1.64
CA GLU A 103 -23.51 -35.16 -0.33
C GLU A 103 -24.27 -34.16 0.53
N GLN A 104 -23.79 -32.90 0.57
CA GLN A 104 -24.48 -31.81 1.27
C GLN A 104 -25.85 -31.53 0.67
N ALA A 105 -25.96 -31.45 -0.67
CA ALA A 105 -27.21 -31.18 -1.33
C ALA A 105 -28.27 -32.29 -1.08
N ILE A 106 -27.89 -33.55 -1.06
CA ILE A 106 -28.78 -34.65 -0.72
C ILE A 106 -29.30 -34.56 0.70
N LYS A 107 -28.41 -34.20 1.66
CA LYS A 107 -28.71 -34.15 3.08
C LYS A 107 -29.44 -32.89 3.51
N ASP A 108 -28.93 -31.74 3.10
CA ASP A 108 -29.35 -30.43 3.61
C ASP A 108 -30.16 -29.60 2.59
N GLY A 109 -30.35 -30.15 1.37
CA GLY A 109 -31.07 -29.48 0.28
C GLY A 109 -30.13 -28.72 -0.67
N ASN A 110 -29.03 -28.20 -0.19
CA ASN A 110 -28.00 -27.56 -1.01
C ASN A 110 -26.60 -27.81 -0.44
N GLY A 111 -25.58 -27.64 -1.28
CA GLY A 111 -24.18 -27.82 -0.88
C GLY A 111 -23.23 -27.08 -1.80
N SER A 112 -22.06 -26.75 -1.30
CA SER A 112 -21.03 -26.08 -2.08
C SER A 112 -19.63 -26.62 -1.78
N SER A 113 -18.73 -26.53 -2.76
CA SER A 113 -17.33 -26.89 -2.58
C SER A 113 -16.42 -26.12 -3.51
N HIS A 114 -15.17 -25.90 -3.06
CA HIS A 114 -14.10 -25.40 -3.88
C HIS A 114 -13.06 -26.51 -4.06
N ARG A 115 -12.84 -26.94 -5.29
CA ARG A 115 -11.85 -27.99 -5.57
C ARG A 115 -11.25 -27.90 -6.98
N MET A 116 -10.15 -28.60 -7.18
CA MET A 116 -9.60 -28.80 -8.50
C MET A 116 -10.57 -29.66 -9.32
N SER A 117 -11.03 -29.15 -10.46
CA SER A 117 -11.79 -29.94 -11.41
C SER A 117 -10.90 -30.97 -12.10
N GLU A 118 -11.24 -32.24 -11.99
CA GLU A 118 -10.51 -33.31 -12.67
C GLU A 118 -10.60 -33.21 -14.19
N THR A 119 -11.73 -32.74 -14.69
CA THR A 119 -11.98 -32.58 -16.12
C THR A 119 -11.28 -31.36 -16.71
N LEU A 120 -11.28 -30.24 -15.97
CA LEU A 120 -10.77 -28.95 -16.45
C LEU A 120 -9.34 -28.65 -15.97
N ASN A 121 -8.84 -29.39 -14.98
CA ASN A 121 -7.56 -29.17 -14.30
C ASN A 121 -7.43 -27.72 -13.76
N LYS A 122 -8.54 -27.15 -13.25
CA LYS A 122 -8.68 -25.78 -12.78
C LYS A 122 -9.43 -25.75 -11.46
N ILE A 123 -9.11 -24.78 -10.59
CA ILE A 123 -9.88 -24.57 -9.36
C ILE A 123 -11.27 -24.10 -9.77
N THR A 124 -12.27 -24.82 -9.30
CA THR A 124 -13.68 -24.59 -9.68
C THR A 124 -14.53 -24.52 -8.42
N TYR A 125 -15.40 -23.53 -8.38
CA TYR A 125 -16.49 -23.48 -7.40
C TYR A 125 -17.67 -24.29 -7.91
N TYR A 126 -18.19 -25.16 -7.05
CA TYR A 126 -19.34 -25.99 -7.28
C TYR A 126 -20.43 -25.61 -6.30
N TYR A 127 -21.64 -25.45 -6.81
CA TYR A 127 -22.85 -25.34 -6.01
C TYR A 127 -23.87 -26.34 -6.53
N ALA A 128 -24.47 -27.10 -5.62
CA ALA A 128 -25.41 -28.13 -5.91
C ALA A 128 -26.68 -27.93 -5.11
N GLU A 129 -27.80 -28.15 -5.72
CA GLU A 129 -29.11 -28.02 -5.07
C GLU A 129 -30.06 -29.12 -5.51
N LYS A 130 -30.83 -29.64 -4.53
CA LYS A 130 -31.75 -30.73 -4.72
C LYS A 130 -33.04 -30.22 -5.32
N THR A 131 -33.51 -30.90 -6.37
CA THR A 131 -34.76 -30.63 -7.09
C THR A 131 -35.95 -31.32 -6.44
N ALA A 132 -37.17 -30.98 -6.86
CA ALA A 132 -38.41 -31.54 -6.31
C ALA A 132 -38.59 -33.05 -6.52
N ASP A 133 -38.01 -33.60 -7.60
CA ASP A 133 -38.01 -35.03 -7.93
C ASP A 133 -36.91 -35.84 -7.21
N GLY A 134 -36.06 -35.16 -6.41
CA GLY A 134 -34.97 -35.77 -5.67
C GLY A 134 -33.64 -35.87 -6.44
N SER A 135 -33.61 -35.41 -7.68
CA SER A 135 -32.36 -35.22 -8.42
C SER A 135 -31.58 -34.02 -7.86
N VAL A 136 -30.36 -33.83 -8.33
CA VAL A 136 -29.50 -32.69 -7.93
C VAL A 136 -29.04 -31.96 -9.18
N ILE A 137 -29.25 -30.66 -9.23
CA ILE A 137 -28.61 -29.80 -10.24
C ILE A 137 -27.36 -29.21 -9.62
N ARG A 138 -26.23 -29.45 -10.28
CA ARG A 138 -24.93 -28.90 -9.91
C ARG A 138 -24.48 -27.88 -10.94
N VAL A 139 -24.17 -26.68 -10.50
CA VAL A 139 -23.56 -25.64 -11.33
C VAL A 139 -22.12 -25.44 -10.89
N ALA A 140 -21.23 -25.35 -11.87
CA ALA A 140 -19.81 -25.13 -11.65
C ALA A 140 -19.31 -23.92 -12.42
N LYS A 141 -18.46 -23.11 -11.79
CA LYS A 141 -17.78 -21.97 -12.40
C LYS A 141 -16.28 -22.05 -12.15
N THR A 142 -15.50 -21.99 -13.21
CA THR A 142 -14.02 -22.01 -13.08
C THR A 142 -13.47 -20.70 -12.57
N ILE A 143 -12.52 -20.77 -11.65
CA ILE A 143 -11.85 -19.61 -11.03
C ILE A 143 -10.80 -18.96 -11.96
N ASP A 144 -10.57 -19.50 -13.15
CA ASP A 144 -9.59 -18.96 -14.12
C ASP A 144 -9.85 -17.50 -14.50
N SER A 145 -11.11 -17.09 -14.53
CA SER A 145 -11.47 -15.69 -14.78
C SER A 145 -10.93 -14.75 -13.69
N ILE A 146 -10.69 -15.25 -12.48
CA ILE A 146 -10.11 -14.49 -11.37
C ILE A 146 -8.65 -14.13 -11.66
N TYR A 147 -7.84 -15.08 -12.14
CA TYR A 147 -6.45 -14.80 -12.51
C TYR A 147 -6.34 -13.79 -13.66
N GLY A 148 -7.26 -13.84 -14.62
CA GLY A 148 -7.35 -12.86 -15.70
C GLY A 148 -7.62 -11.46 -15.17
N ILE A 149 -8.55 -11.31 -14.21
CA ILE A 149 -8.85 -10.02 -13.56
C ILE A 149 -7.65 -9.52 -12.77
N PHE A 150 -6.97 -10.38 -11.99
CA PHE A 150 -5.73 -10.02 -11.28
C PHE A 150 -4.64 -9.53 -12.22
N LEU A 151 -4.53 -10.10 -13.42
CA LEU A 151 -3.53 -9.68 -14.41
C LEU A 151 -3.74 -8.23 -14.88
N PHE A 152 -4.97 -7.73 -14.88
CA PHE A 152 -5.30 -6.33 -15.22
C PHE A 152 -5.30 -5.42 -13.99
N VAL A 153 -5.75 -5.91 -12.83
CA VAL A 153 -5.86 -5.11 -11.60
C VAL A 153 -4.49 -4.84 -10.97
N ILE A 154 -3.59 -5.84 -10.92
CA ILE A 154 -2.27 -5.67 -10.32
C ILE A 154 -1.44 -4.57 -11.00
N PRO A 155 -1.31 -4.49 -12.34
CA PRO A 155 -0.58 -3.40 -12.99
C PRO A 155 -1.19 -2.03 -12.71
N SER A 156 -2.52 -1.91 -12.64
CA SER A 156 -3.18 -0.64 -12.34
C SER A 156 -2.88 -0.17 -10.92
N ILE A 157 -2.90 -1.07 -9.94
CA ILE A 157 -2.50 -0.77 -8.55
C ILE A 157 -1.05 -0.33 -8.50
N LEU A 158 -0.14 -1.01 -9.21
CA LEU A 158 1.28 -0.65 -9.26
C LEU A 158 1.51 0.74 -9.84
N ILE A 159 0.81 1.10 -10.91
CA ILE A 159 0.89 2.44 -11.52
C ILE A 159 0.44 3.51 -10.52
N ILE A 160 -0.69 3.29 -9.84
CA ILE A 160 -1.20 4.21 -8.82
C ILE A 160 -0.19 4.33 -7.66
N MET A 161 0.38 3.22 -7.18
CA MET A 161 1.40 3.23 -6.13
C MET A 161 2.63 4.05 -6.51
N ILE A 162 3.13 3.88 -7.74
CA ILE A 162 4.27 4.66 -8.24
C ILE A 162 3.90 6.15 -8.28
N GLY A 163 2.71 6.50 -8.78
CA GLY A 163 2.21 7.87 -8.81
C GLY A 163 2.16 8.50 -7.40
N VAL A 164 1.56 7.82 -6.44
CA VAL A 164 1.48 8.26 -5.04
C VAL A 164 2.88 8.43 -4.44
N PHE A 165 3.78 7.47 -4.68
CA PHE A 165 5.17 7.56 -4.19
C PHE A 165 5.91 8.79 -4.73
N VAL A 166 5.77 9.09 -6.03
CA VAL A 166 6.36 10.28 -6.65
C VAL A 166 5.79 11.54 -6.01
N VAL A 167 4.47 11.66 -5.88
CA VAL A 167 3.81 12.81 -5.24
C VAL A 167 4.29 12.97 -3.80
N CYS A 168 4.29 11.92 -2.99
CA CYS A 168 4.79 11.94 -1.62
C CYS A 168 6.26 12.40 -1.53
N THR A 169 7.11 11.94 -2.44
CA THR A 169 8.52 12.33 -2.48
C THR A 169 8.69 13.82 -2.83
N VAL A 170 7.92 14.33 -3.77
CA VAL A 170 7.92 15.75 -4.16
C VAL A 170 7.42 16.61 -3.01
N LEU A 171 6.30 16.23 -2.38
CA LEU A 171 5.75 16.95 -1.22
C LEU A 171 6.71 16.93 -0.03
N ALA A 172 7.33 15.79 0.27
CA ALA A 172 8.33 15.67 1.33
C ALA A 172 9.54 16.58 1.09
N LYS A 173 10.05 16.64 -0.14
CA LYS A 173 11.13 17.57 -0.52
C LYS A 173 10.73 19.03 -0.32
N ARG A 174 9.54 19.42 -0.80
CA ARG A 174 9.03 20.79 -0.65
C ARG A 174 8.83 21.15 0.82
N SER A 175 8.18 20.29 1.61
CA SER A 175 7.95 20.51 3.04
C SER A 175 9.26 20.59 3.83
N THR A 176 10.21 19.69 3.57
CA THR A 176 11.53 19.72 4.21
C THR A 176 12.27 21.02 3.92
N LYS A 177 12.24 21.50 2.66
CA LYS A 177 12.87 22.76 2.27
C LYS A 177 12.19 23.95 2.98
N LYS A 178 10.84 23.95 2.98
CA LYS A 178 10.04 25.01 3.60
C LYS A 178 10.23 25.15 5.13
N ILE A 179 10.56 24.03 5.81
CA ILE A 179 10.82 24.03 7.26
C ILE A 179 12.29 24.37 7.57
N ILE A 180 13.24 23.85 6.81
CA ILE A 180 14.66 23.98 7.13
C ILE A 180 15.24 25.35 6.69
N GLU A 181 14.78 25.90 5.57
CA GLU A 181 15.31 27.15 5.04
C GLU A 181 15.15 28.32 6.00
N PRO A 182 13.98 28.57 6.61
CA PRO A 182 13.81 29.60 7.62
C PRO A 182 14.67 29.40 8.89
N ILE A 183 14.82 28.15 9.34
CA ILE A 183 15.67 27.83 10.50
C ILE A 183 17.14 28.18 10.22
N LYS A 184 17.60 27.94 9.00
CA LYS A 184 18.95 28.29 8.57
C LYS A 184 19.14 29.81 8.48
N GLU A 185 18.19 30.53 7.91
CA GLU A 185 18.21 31.99 7.83
C GLU A 185 18.20 32.64 9.21
N MET A 186 17.45 32.09 10.16
CA MET A 186 17.50 32.54 11.57
C MET A 186 18.90 32.38 12.18
N ALA A 187 19.55 31.24 11.93
CA ALA A 187 20.90 30.98 12.45
C ALA A 187 21.95 31.92 11.83
N ASP A 188 21.82 32.27 10.55
CA ASP A 188 22.77 33.10 9.82
C ASP A 188 22.53 34.60 10.04
N ASN A 189 21.29 35.06 10.04
CA ASN A 189 20.93 36.49 10.01
C ASN A 189 20.31 37.01 11.32
N GLY A 190 19.91 36.14 12.25
CA GLY A 190 19.28 36.54 13.52
C GLY A 190 17.88 37.20 13.40
N ASN A 191 17.27 37.11 12.20
CA ASN A 191 15.94 37.67 11.96
C ASN A 191 14.85 36.71 12.46
N GLY A 192 13.70 37.27 12.84
CA GLY A 192 12.60 36.54 13.46
C GLY A 192 12.13 35.30 12.69
N SER A 193 11.56 34.36 13.41
CA SER A 193 11.02 33.12 12.86
C SER A 193 9.64 33.32 12.22
N PRO A 194 9.33 32.69 11.10
CA PRO A 194 7.97 32.60 10.59
C PRO A 194 7.07 31.63 11.40
N TYR A 195 7.64 30.92 12.37
CA TYR A 195 6.92 29.98 13.23
C TYR A 195 6.94 30.49 14.70
N ASP A 196 5.77 30.63 15.28
CA ASP A 196 5.61 31.13 16.66
C ASP A 196 6.30 30.25 17.71
N GLU A 197 6.33 28.92 17.48
CA GLU A 197 6.98 27.94 18.34
C GLU A 197 8.52 28.11 18.39
N LEU A 198 9.11 28.66 17.35
CA LEU A 198 10.56 28.92 17.27
C LEU A 198 10.95 30.33 17.73
N LEU A 199 9.97 31.21 18.05
CA LEU A 199 10.22 32.58 18.47
C LEU A 199 11.13 32.68 19.71
N PRO A 200 10.96 31.88 20.79
CA PRO A 200 11.84 31.91 21.94
C PRO A 200 13.30 31.53 21.59
N LEU A 201 13.48 30.56 20.68
CA LEU A 201 14.81 30.15 20.21
C LEU A 201 15.46 31.27 19.39
N ALA A 202 14.70 31.87 18.48
CA ALA A 202 15.15 32.99 17.66
C ALA A 202 15.63 34.17 18.54
N GLN A 203 14.84 34.55 19.56
CA GLN A 203 15.20 35.59 20.50
C GLN A 203 16.47 35.27 21.27
N LYS A 204 16.65 34.04 21.71
CA LYS A 204 17.86 33.57 22.39
C LYS A 204 19.12 33.66 21.50
N ILE A 205 19.02 33.20 20.26
CA ILE A 205 20.11 33.29 19.29
C ILE A 205 20.46 34.76 19.01
N ALA A 206 19.47 35.61 18.76
CA ALA A 206 19.69 37.01 18.49
C ALA A 206 20.32 37.74 19.70
N SER A 207 19.95 37.39 20.93
CA SER A 207 20.56 37.95 22.15
C SER A 207 22.03 37.52 22.30
N GLN A 208 22.34 36.25 22.06
CA GLN A 208 23.70 35.74 22.10
C GLN A 208 24.59 36.38 21.02
N GLN A 209 24.10 36.54 19.81
CA GLN A 209 24.83 37.22 18.74
C GLN A 209 25.14 38.69 19.10
N ARG A 210 24.15 39.40 19.68
CA ARG A 210 24.36 40.77 20.18
C ARG A 210 25.42 40.82 21.27
N GLN A 211 25.41 39.85 22.18
CA GLN A 211 26.41 39.77 23.26
C GLN A 211 27.82 39.52 22.70
N ILE A 212 27.98 38.55 21.79
CA ILE A 212 29.25 38.26 21.11
C ILE A 212 29.74 39.49 20.36
N LYS A 213 28.89 40.18 19.61
CA LYS A 213 29.24 41.39 18.88
C LYS A 213 29.70 42.53 19.81
N ARG A 214 29.06 42.67 20.98
CA ARG A 214 29.49 43.64 22.01
C ARG A 214 30.85 43.27 22.58
N GLN A 215 31.09 42.01 22.91
CA GLN A 215 32.39 41.54 23.42
C GLN A 215 33.51 41.73 22.38
N MET A 216 33.25 41.38 21.13
CA MET A 216 34.20 41.59 20.03
C MET A 216 34.55 43.09 19.88
N ARG A 217 33.56 43.98 19.89
CA ARG A 217 33.80 45.43 19.83
C ARG A 217 34.64 45.93 21.01
N ARG A 218 34.38 45.42 22.22
CA ARG A 218 35.14 45.78 23.41
C ARG A 218 36.59 45.34 23.32
N LEU A 219 36.81 44.08 22.91
CA LEU A 219 38.14 43.56 22.71
C LEU A 219 38.92 44.32 21.61
N GLN A 220 38.23 44.66 20.52
CA GLN A 220 38.84 45.49 19.46
C GLN A 220 39.23 46.86 20.00
N PHE A 221 38.33 47.53 20.76
CA PHE A 221 38.59 48.82 21.36
C PHE A 221 39.78 48.76 22.35
N GLU A 222 39.83 47.72 23.22
CA GLU A 222 40.94 47.52 24.16
C GLU A 222 42.27 47.26 23.40
N LYS A 223 42.24 46.46 22.33
CA LYS A 223 43.39 46.24 21.45
C LYS A 223 43.87 47.54 20.81
N ASP A 224 42.98 48.29 20.19
CA ASP A 224 43.30 49.56 19.52
C ASP A 224 43.87 50.59 20.51
N LYS A 225 43.29 50.64 21.76
CA LYS A 225 43.81 51.48 22.82
C LYS A 225 45.25 51.12 23.24
N ILE A 226 45.52 49.81 23.39
CA ILE A 226 46.87 49.31 23.70
C ILE A 226 47.82 49.65 22.55
N SER A 227 47.41 49.40 21.29
CA SER A 227 48.24 49.74 20.11
C SER A 227 48.57 51.22 20.07
N THR A 228 47.59 52.10 20.26
CA THR A 228 47.77 53.55 20.27
C THR A 228 48.70 54.01 21.42
N LEU A 229 48.59 53.42 22.60
CA LEU A 229 49.45 53.74 23.72
C LEU A 229 50.91 53.36 23.42
N ILE A 230 51.15 52.17 22.87
CA ILE A 230 52.47 51.67 22.50
C ILE A 230 53.10 52.53 21.39
N GLU A 231 52.31 52.87 20.35
CA GLU A 231 52.76 53.73 19.26
C GLU A 231 53.14 55.16 19.68
N ASN A 232 52.53 55.70 20.74
CA ASN A 232 52.81 57.04 21.25
C ASN A 232 53.79 57.06 22.44
N MET A 233 54.36 55.93 22.83
CA MET A 233 55.41 55.90 23.86
C MET A 233 56.69 56.48 23.30
N ALA A 234 57.31 57.38 24.07
CA ALA A 234 58.58 57.98 23.73
C ALA A 234 59.78 57.02 23.94
N GLU A 235 59.56 55.92 24.63
CA GLU A 235 60.53 54.89 24.92
C GLU A 235 60.34 53.67 24.04
N GLY A 236 61.41 52.99 23.63
CA GLY A 236 61.37 51.74 22.85
C GLY A 236 60.78 50.60 23.66
N PHE A 237 59.73 49.98 23.13
CA PHE A 237 58.99 48.87 23.77
C PHE A 237 59.14 47.60 22.91
N ILE A 238 59.50 46.47 23.54
CA ILE A 238 59.53 45.16 22.93
C ILE A 238 58.82 44.17 23.87
N LEU A 239 57.74 43.54 23.39
CA LEU A 239 57.08 42.43 24.08
C LEU A 239 57.56 41.10 23.52
N ILE A 240 58.01 40.19 24.40
CA ILE A 240 58.59 38.89 24.01
C ILE A 240 57.82 37.80 24.71
N ASP A 241 57.54 36.69 23.97
CA ASP A 241 56.91 35.46 24.53
C ASP A 241 57.95 34.67 25.34
N VAL A 242 57.48 33.69 26.09
CA VAL A 242 58.28 32.72 26.85
C VAL A 242 59.32 31.98 25.97
N ASP A 243 59.03 31.82 24.70
CA ASP A 243 59.90 31.22 23.67
C ASP A 243 60.87 32.24 23.03
N LYS A 244 61.02 33.42 23.60
CA LYS A 244 61.88 34.51 23.10
C LYS A 244 61.48 35.09 21.74
N LYS A 245 60.24 34.85 21.30
CA LYS A 245 59.70 35.41 20.07
C LYS A 245 59.12 36.82 20.35
N VAL A 246 59.53 37.80 19.54
CA VAL A 246 58.95 39.15 19.63
C VAL A 246 57.50 39.11 19.21
N LEU A 247 56.56 39.46 20.12
CA LEU A 247 55.15 39.55 19.90
C LEU A 247 54.71 40.92 19.39
N MET A 248 55.36 41.98 19.87
CA MET A 248 55.03 43.36 19.54
C MET A 248 56.27 44.27 19.77
N SER A 249 56.41 45.29 18.95
CA SER A 249 57.36 46.39 19.20
C SER A 249 56.78 47.71 18.65
N ASN A 250 57.25 48.88 19.15
CA ASN A 250 56.82 50.24 18.73
C ASN A 250 57.88 50.90 17.79
N TYR A 251 58.84 50.14 17.32
CA TYR A 251 59.81 50.53 16.30
C TYR A 251 59.69 49.69 15.07
#